data_338a3d497b9570b235ce519952f2bd3c
#
_entry.id   338a3d497b9570b235ce519952f2bd3c
#
_cell.length_a   1.000
_cell.length_b   1.000
_cell.length_c   1.000
_cell.angle_alpha   90.00
_cell.angle_beta   90.00
_cell.angle_gamma   90.00
#
_symmetry.space_group_name_H-M   'P 1'
#
loop_
_entity.id
_entity.type
_entity.pdbx_description
1 polymer ?
#
loop_
_entity_poly.entity_id
_entity_poly.type
_entity_poly.pdbx_seq_one_letter_code
_entity_poly.pdbx_strand_id
1 'polypeptide(L)'
;MSANTTTESFDCVVVGGGPAGTTAAQRLAQEGRSVLLLDKPGKIKPCGGAIPPKAINDFNIPDSQLVCKVAGARVISPKGRNVDMPIDDGFVGMVDRKDFDPWLRNRAALMGASYREGAYQGLERGTDGVPVLSYRPMGPEDGRNAPEVKVRAHMVIGA
;
A
#
# COMPACT_ATOMS: atom_id res chain seq x y z
N MET A 1 -33.81 -19.77 3.98
CA MET A 1 -33.28 -19.64 2.63
C MET A 1 -31.85 -19.16 2.76
N SER A 2 -30.88 -20.07 2.67
CA SER A 2 -29.43 -19.68 2.69
C SER A 2 -29.12 -18.93 1.43
N ALA A 3 -28.82 -17.64 1.54
CA ALA A 3 -28.26 -16.90 0.46
C ALA A 3 -26.93 -17.57 0.08
N ASN A 4 -26.87 -18.12 -1.12
CA ASN A 4 -25.65 -18.68 -1.71
C ASN A 4 -24.74 -17.50 -2.05
N THR A 5 -24.06 -16.97 -1.03
CA THR A 5 -23.11 -15.85 -1.22
C THR A 5 -21.92 -16.42 -1.94
N THR A 6 -21.89 -16.27 -3.26
CA THR A 6 -20.74 -16.67 -4.07
C THR A 6 -19.52 -15.91 -3.53
N THR A 7 -18.56 -16.62 -2.95
CA THR A 7 -17.35 -16.02 -2.44
C THR A 7 -16.56 -15.42 -3.59
N GLU A 8 -16.32 -14.13 -3.55
CA GLU A 8 -15.58 -13.40 -4.58
C GLU A 8 -14.17 -13.95 -4.73
N SER A 9 -13.65 -13.99 -5.96
CA SER A 9 -12.33 -14.58 -6.28
C SER A 9 -11.44 -13.59 -7.00
N PHE A 10 -10.17 -13.57 -6.64
CA PHE A 10 -9.11 -12.74 -7.23
C PHE A 10 -7.91 -13.59 -7.64
N ASP A 11 -7.15 -13.15 -8.62
CA ASP A 11 -5.83 -13.75 -8.91
C ASP A 11 -4.88 -13.49 -7.74
N CYS A 12 -4.93 -12.27 -7.17
CA CYS A 12 -4.07 -11.89 -6.07
C CYS A 12 -4.81 -10.99 -5.06
N VAL A 13 -4.57 -11.24 -3.77
CA VAL A 13 -4.94 -10.32 -2.69
C VAL A 13 -3.66 -9.75 -2.08
N VAL A 14 -3.53 -8.43 -2.07
CA VAL A 14 -2.42 -7.71 -1.44
C VAL A 14 -2.92 -7.12 -0.13
N VAL A 15 -2.31 -7.51 0.98
CA VAL A 15 -2.62 -7.03 2.33
C VAL A 15 -1.58 -6.01 2.76
N GLY A 16 -2.00 -4.76 2.86
CA GLY A 16 -1.16 -3.62 3.19
C GLY A 16 -1.12 -2.59 2.04
N GLY A 17 -1.70 -1.41 2.28
CA GLY A 17 -1.83 -0.31 1.31
C GLY A 17 -0.74 0.75 1.44
N GLY A 18 0.45 0.38 1.91
CA GLY A 18 1.65 1.22 1.89
C GLY A 18 2.34 1.19 0.51
N PRO A 19 3.50 1.88 0.34
CA PRO A 19 4.18 1.98 -0.95
C PRO A 19 4.48 0.64 -1.62
N ALA A 20 4.88 -0.37 -0.86
CA ALA A 20 5.18 -1.69 -1.41
C ALA A 20 3.92 -2.39 -1.94
N GLY A 21 2.86 -2.47 -1.11
CA GLY A 21 1.62 -3.17 -1.48
C GLY A 21 0.87 -2.47 -2.61
N THR A 22 0.78 -1.13 -2.58
CA THR A 22 0.15 -0.37 -3.67
C THR A 22 0.90 -0.53 -4.98
N THR A 23 2.23 -0.56 -4.95
CA THR A 23 3.05 -0.80 -6.15
C THR A 23 2.85 -2.21 -6.69
N ALA A 24 2.82 -3.23 -5.81
CA ALA A 24 2.55 -4.61 -6.21
C ALA A 24 1.15 -4.74 -6.83
N ALA A 25 0.12 -4.19 -6.17
CA ALA A 25 -1.24 -4.21 -6.68
C ALA A 25 -1.38 -3.51 -8.03
N GLN A 26 -0.76 -2.33 -8.17
CA GLN A 26 -0.75 -1.59 -9.42
C GLN A 26 -0.12 -2.41 -10.57
N ARG A 27 1.06 -2.98 -10.34
CA ARG A 27 1.77 -3.75 -11.38
C ARG A 27 0.99 -4.97 -11.80
N LEU A 28 0.45 -5.73 -10.85
CA LEU A 28 -0.37 -6.89 -11.16
C LEU A 28 -1.64 -6.53 -11.94
N ALA A 29 -2.31 -5.43 -11.58
CA ALA A 29 -3.48 -4.96 -12.30
C ALA A 29 -3.14 -4.51 -13.74
N GLN A 30 -2.00 -3.85 -13.94
CA GLN A 30 -1.50 -3.47 -15.26
C GLN A 30 -1.22 -4.68 -16.16
N GLU A 31 -0.84 -5.82 -15.57
CA GLU A 31 -0.67 -7.11 -16.28
C GLU A 31 -2.00 -7.87 -16.46
N GLY A 32 -3.13 -7.22 -16.21
CA GLY A 32 -4.48 -7.78 -16.42
C GLY A 32 -4.92 -8.78 -15.36
N ARG A 33 -4.27 -8.79 -14.19
CA ARG A 33 -4.69 -9.65 -13.09
C ARG A 33 -5.82 -8.99 -12.28
N SER A 34 -6.77 -9.82 -11.83
CA SER A 34 -7.77 -9.39 -10.85
C SER A 34 -7.11 -9.28 -9.47
N VAL A 35 -7.06 -8.07 -8.94
CA VAL A 35 -6.32 -7.78 -7.69
C VAL A 35 -7.20 -7.10 -6.68
N LEU A 36 -7.23 -7.64 -5.45
CA LEU A 36 -7.77 -6.95 -4.28
C LEU A 36 -6.60 -6.33 -3.49
N LEU A 37 -6.60 -5.02 -3.33
CA LEU A 37 -5.74 -4.30 -2.40
C LEU A 37 -6.52 -4.03 -1.12
N LEU A 38 -6.13 -4.66 -0.03
CA LEU A 38 -6.75 -4.53 1.28
C LEU A 38 -5.84 -3.74 2.23
N ASP A 39 -6.36 -2.67 2.82
CA ASP A 39 -5.62 -1.91 3.83
C ASP A 39 -6.52 -1.49 4.99
N LYS A 40 -5.91 -1.36 6.17
CA LYS A 40 -6.60 -0.89 7.36
C LYS A 40 -6.58 0.63 7.40
N PRO A 41 -7.75 1.31 7.42
CA PRO A 41 -7.80 2.78 7.43
C PRO A 41 -7.23 3.40 8.72
N GLY A 42 -6.89 4.67 8.63
CA GLY A 42 -6.64 5.53 9.80
C GLY A 42 -5.26 5.39 10.46
N LYS A 43 -4.36 4.53 9.99
CA LYS A 43 -3.01 4.39 10.55
C LYS A 43 -1.95 4.93 9.59
N ILE A 44 -1.41 6.10 9.91
CA ILE A 44 -0.23 6.64 9.23
C ILE A 44 1.00 5.97 9.83
N LYS A 45 1.80 5.31 8.99
CA LYS A 45 3.06 4.70 9.45
C LYS A 45 4.08 5.81 9.77
N PRO A 46 4.70 5.81 10.96
CA PRO A 46 5.76 6.77 11.26
C PRO A 46 6.94 6.52 10.32
N CYS A 47 7.21 7.49 9.47
CA CYS A 47 8.28 7.44 8.48
C CYS A 47 8.68 8.87 8.13
N GLY A 48 9.97 9.13 7.98
CA GLY A 48 10.46 10.44 7.55
C GLY A 48 10.09 10.84 6.12
N GLY A 49 9.50 9.91 5.36
CA GLY A 49 9.01 10.19 4.00
C GLY A 49 10.09 10.45 2.96
N ALA A 50 11.34 10.11 3.24
CA ALA A 50 12.45 10.34 2.32
C ALA A 50 12.43 9.34 1.16
N ILE A 51 12.41 9.85 -0.07
CA ILE A 51 12.42 9.06 -1.30
C ILE A 51 13.65 9.44 -2.12
N PRO A 52 14.53 8.48 -2.45
CA PRO A 52 15.73 8.77 -3.23
C PRO A 52 15.40 9.14 -4.69
N PRO A 53 16.27 9.90 -5.39
CA PRO A 53 16.05 10.35 -6.75
C PRO A 53 15.68 9.22 -7.72
N LYS A 54 16.38 8.09 -7.60
CA LYS A 54 16.12 6.92 -8.43
C LYS A 54 14.66 6.42 -8.27
N ALA A 55 14.14 6.34 -7.06
CA ALA A 55 12.76 5.88 -6.83
C ALA A 55 11.72 6.89 -7.34
N ILE A 56 11.99 8.20 -7.25
CA ILE A 56 11.13 9.23 -7.83
C ILE A 56 10.97 9.01 -9.33
N ASN A 57 12.06 8.75 -10.03
CA ASN A 57 12.07 8.51 -11.48
C ASN A 57 11.45 7.14 -11.84
N ASP A 58 11.90 6.05 -11.20
CA ASP A 58 11.47 4.68 -11.51
C ASP A 58 9.96 4.47 -11.29
N PHE A 59 9.38 5.17 -10.32
CA PHE A 59 7.96 5.07 -9.99
C PHE A 59 7.12 6.26 -10.45
N ASN A 60 7.70 7.17 -11.23
CA ASN A 60 7.03 8.37 -11.76
C ASN A 60 6.26 9.12 -10.67
N ILE A 61 6.97 9.47 -9.59
CA ILE A 61 6.39 10.24 -8.49
C ILE A 61 6.40 11.72 -8.89
N PRO A 62 5.23 12.36 -9.04
CA PRO A 62 5.19 13.74 -9.48
C PRO A 62 5.61 14.70 -8.37
N ASP A 63 6.13 15.84 -8.75
CA ASP A 63 6.55 16.91 -7.83
C ASP A 63 5.43 17.36 -6.87
N SER A 64 4.17 17.27 -7.30
CA SER A 64 3.00 17.59 -6.46
C SER A 64 2.85 16.71 -5.21
N GLN A 65 3.53 15.57 -5.17
CA GLN A 65 3.58 14.69 -4.01
C GLN A 65 4.77 14.98 -3.08
N LEU A 66 5.67 15.87 -3.49
CA LEU A 66 6.86 16.21 -2.71
C LEU A 66 6.60 17.47 -1.90
N VAL A 67 6.66 17.36 -0.57
CA VAL A 67 6.55 18.50 0.34
C VAL A 67 7.86 19.29 0.45
N CYS A 68 8.99 18.62 0.18
CA CYS A 68 10.31 19.24 0.19
C CYS A 68 11.29 18.46 -0.69
N LYS A 69 12.28 19.17 -1.25
CA LYS A 69 13.43 18.61 -1.98
C LYS A 69 14.70 18.94 -1.20
N VAL A 70 15.44 17.91 -0.78
CA VAL A 70 16.63 18.04 0.06
C VAL A 70 17.87 17.72 -0.78
N ALA A 71 18.77 18.70 -0.93
CA ALA A 71 20.00 18.56 -1.73
C ALA A 71 21.22 18.09 -0.91
N GLY A 72 21.05 17.87 0.38
CA GLY A 72 22.16 17.40 1.22
C GLY A 72 21.71 17.11 2.65
N ALA A 73 22.57 16.42 3.38
CA ALA A 73 22.36 16.11 4.81
C ALA A 73 23.58 16.54 5.61
N ARG A 74 23.38 16.99 6.84
CA ARG A 74 24.44 17.25 7.80
C ARG A 74 24.34 16.22 8.92
N VAL A 75 25.39 15.43 9.08
CA VAL A 75 25.52 14.48 10.19
C VAL A 75 26.33 15.11 11.30
N ILE A 76 25.77 15.16 12.50
CA ILE A 76 26.44 15.71 13.70
C ILE A 76 26.70 14.58 14.68
N SER A 77 27.97 14.40 15.05
CA SER A 77 28.37 13.43 16.05
C SER A 77 28.00 13.88 17.47
N PRO A 78 27.94 12.98 18.48
CA PRO A 78 27.71 13.35 19.87
C PRO A 78 28.76 14.32 20.45
N LYS A 79 29.94 14.39 19.84
CA LYS A 79 31.04 15.32 20.21
C LYS A 79 31.01 16.64 19.44
N GLY A 80 29.90 16.95 18.71
CA GLY A 80 29.74 18.21 17.98
C GLY A 80 30.49 18.29 16.64
N ARG A 81 31.20 17.24 16.22
CA ARG A 81 31.80 17.20 14.88
C ARG A 81 30.71 17.02 13.85
N ASN A 82 30.77 17.76 12.73
CA ASN A 82 29.79 17.64 11.66
C ASN A 82 30.48 17.26 10.34
N VAL A 83 29.70 16.63 9.48
CA VAL A 83 30.06 16.29 8.10
C VAL A 83 28.87 16.63 7.25
N ASP A 84 29.11 17.46 6.21
CA ASP A 84 28.12 17.75 5.18
C ASP A 84 28.22 16.69 4.09
N MET A 85 27.07 16.14 3.74
CA MET A 85 26.92 15.12 2.69
C MET A 85 26.04 15.71 1.60
N PRO A 86 26.61 16.38 0.59
CA PRO A 86 25.84 16.85 -0.55
C PRO A 86 25.31 15.65 -1.35
N ILE A 87 24.19 15.86 -2.02
CA ILE A 87 23.63 14.89 -2.97
C ILE A 87 24.01 15.42 -4.35
N ASP A 88 25.02 14.80 -4.94
CA ASP A 88 25.46 15.16 -6.28
C ASP A 88 24.41 14.68 -7.29
N ASP A 89 24.09 15.54 -8.27
CA ASP A 89 23.16 15.26 -9.38
C ASP A 89 21.74 14.83 -8.98
N GLY A 90 21.16 15.47 -7.95
CA GLY A 90 19.80 15.17 -7.59
C GLY A 90 19.32 15.74 -6.25
N PHE A 91 18.24 15.20 -5.77
CA PHE A 91 17.67 15.54 -4.45
C PHE A 91 16.94 14.33 -3.88
N VAL A 92 16.86 14.25 -2.56
CA VAL A 92 15.92 13.38 -1.88
C VAL A 92 14.57 14.11 -1.78
N GLY A 93 13.52 13.52 -2.32
CA GLY A 93 12.17 14.03 -2.16
C GLY A 93 11.60 13.62 -0.81
N MET A 94 10.96 14.57 -0.13
CA MET A 94 10.24 14.29 1.11
C MET A 94 8.75 14.26 0.81
N VAL A 95 8.03 13.26 1.33
CA VAL A 95 6.58 13.13 1.19
C VAL A 95 5.89 13.13 2.56
N ASP A 96 4.69 13.68 2.63
CA ASP A 96 3.80 13.44 3.75
C ASP A 96 3.05 12.12 3.50
N ARG A 97 3.24 11.14 4.35
CA ARG A 97 2.59 9.82 4.25
C ARG A 97 1.07 9.90 4.37
N LYS A 98 0.56 10.96 4.99
CA LYS A 98 -0.88 11.21 5.10
C LYS A 98 -1.52 11.42 3.73
N ASP A 99 -0.82 12.07 2.82
CA ASP A 99 -1.31 12.38 1.48
C ASP A 99 -0.76 11.39 0.43
N PHE A 100 0.48 10.97 0.60
CA PHE A 100 1.17 10.09 -0.34
C PHE A 100 0.60 8.67 -0.39
N ASP A 101 0.29 8.06 0.77
CA ASP A 101 -0.27 6.70 0.80
C ASP A 101 -1.66 6.63 0.16
N PRO A 102 -2.61 7.54 0.44
CA PRO A 102 -3.87 7.62 -0.29
C PRO A 102 -3.70 7.84 -1.79
N TRP A 103 -2.76 8.70 -2.19
CA TRP A 103 -2.46 8.91 -3.60
C TRP A 103 -1.99 7.62 -4.29
N LEU A 104 -1.10 6.85 -3.65
CA LEU A 104 -0.65 5.55 -4.16
C LEU A 104 -1.80 4.55 -4.28
N ARG A 105 -2.69 4.46 -3.28
CA ARG A 105 -3.87 3.58 -3.32
C ARG A 105 -4.81 3.96 -4.46
N ASN A 106 -5.09 5.25 -4.62
CA ASN A 106 -5.89 5.75 -5.72
C ASN A 106 -5.26 5.43 -7.09
N ARG A 107 -3.94 5.62 -7.21
CA ARG A 107 -3.20 5.27 -8.44
C ARG A 107 -3.31 3.77 -8.76
N ALA A 108 -3.22 2.89 -7.77
CA ALA A 108 -3.41 1.45 -7.97
C ALA A 108 -4.85 1.12 -8.41
N ALA A 109 -5.85 1.78 -7.82
CA ALA A 109 -7.25 1.61 -8.21
C ALA A 109 -7.53 2.08 -9.64
N LEU A 110 -6.97 3.23 -10.06
CA LEU A 110 -7.07 3.73 -11.43
C LEU A 110 -6.44 2.77 -12.46
N MET A 111 -5.49 1.94 -12.05
CA MET A 111 -4.88 0.91 -12.90
C MET A 111 -5.62 -0.44 -12.85
N GLY A 112 -6.77 -0.50 -12.17
CA GLY A 112 -7.66 -1.67 -12.18
C GLY A 112 -7.62 -2.53 -10.90
N ALA A 113 -6.85 -2.17 -9.88
CA ALA A 113 -6.91 -2.87 -8.60
C ALA A 113 -8.19 -2.50 -7.83
N SER A 114 -8.88 -3.49 -7.27
CA SER A 114 -9.99 -3.27 -6.34
C SER A 114 -9.45 -2.87 -4.98
N TYR A 115 -9.56 -1.60 -4.59
CA TYR A 115 -9.16 -1.15 -3.25
C TYR A 115 -10.30 -1.29 -2.26
N ARG A 116 -10.03 -1.87 -1.09
CA ARG A 116 -10.99 -1.96 0.03
C ARG A 116 -10.32 -1.61 1.35
N GLU A 117 -11.06 -0.88 2.17
CA GLU A 117 -10.69 -0.64 3.55
C GLU A 117 -11.18 -1.78 4.45
N GLY A 118 -10.23 -2.43 5.13
CA GLY A 118 -10.58 -3.56 5.98
C GLY A 118 -9.38 -4.09 6.77
N ALA A 119 -9.70 -4.72 7.90
CA ALA A 119 -8.71 -5.37 8.74
C ALA A 119 -8.63 -6.85 8.39
N TYR A 120 -7.48 -7.29 7.90
CA TYR A 120 -7.16 -8.71 7.75
C TYR A 120 -7.44 -9.47 9.06
N GLN A 121 -8.08 -10.63 8.97
CA GLN A 121 -8.45 -11.48 10.12
C GLN A 121 -7.72 -12.82 10.05
N GLY A 122 -7.63 -13.42 8.88
CA GLY A 122 -7.03 -14.75 8.75
C GLY A 122 -6.89 -15.23 7.32
N LEU A 123 -6.11 -16.30 7.17
CA LEU A 123 -5.89 -17.01 5.92
C LEU A 123 -6.03 -18.51 6.18
N GLU A 124 -6.90 -19.16 5.44
CA GLU A 124 -7.12 -20.60 5.51
C GLU A 124 -7.04 -21.21 4.11
N ARG A 125 -6.90 -22.53 4.00
CA ARG A 125 -7.04 -23.23 2.73
C ARG A 125 -8.46 -23.74 2.56
N GLY A 126 -9.06 -23.44 1.42
CA GLY A 126 -10.32 -24.04 1.03
C GLY A 126 -10.19 -25.58 0.83
N THR A 127 -11.30 -26.25 0.74
CA THR A 127 -11.34 -27.71 0.55
C THR A 127 -10.69 -28.15 -0.78
N ASP A 128 -10.62 -27.25 -1.74
CA ASP A 128 -9.95 -27.39 -3.05
C ASP A 128 -8.49 -26.92 -3.05
N GLY A 129 -7.96 -26.54 -1.87
CA GLY A 129 -6.59 -26.09 -1.71
C GLY A 129 -6.35 -24.61 -2.05
N VAL A 130 -7.34 -23.89 -2.58
CA VAL A 130 -7.23 -22.46 -2.90
C VAL A 130 -7.28 -21.65 -1.60
N PRO A 131 -6.37 -20.67 -1.41
CA PRO A 131 -6.40 -19.79 -0.25
C PRO A 131 -7.71 -19.01 -0.13
N VAL A 132 -8.23 -18.92 1.08
CA VAL A 132 -9.39 -18.11 1.46
C VAL A 132 -8.94 -17.13 2.53
N LEU A 133 -8.99 -15.85 2.18
CA LEU A 133 -8.65 -14.76 3.08
C LEU A 133 -9.92 -14.19 3.69
N SER A 134 -9.89 -13.95 4.99
CA SER A 134 -10.96 -13.26 5.69
C SER A 134 -10.51 -11.89 6.17
N TYR A 135 -11.43 -10.92 6.07
CA TYR A 135 -11.22 -9.56 6.56
C TYR A 135 -12.52 -8.97 7.08
N ARG A 136 -12.40 -8.00 7.97
CA ARG A 136 -13.54 -7.20 8.44
C ARG A 136 -13.51 -5.86 7.71
N PRO A 137 -14.58 -5.52 6.96
CA PRO A 137 -14.72 -4.21 6.33
C PRO A 137 -14.63 -3.08 7.36
N MET A 138 -14.02 -1.96 6.97
CA MET A 138 -13.79 -0.79 7.83
C MET A 138 -14.01 0.52 7.06
N GLY A 139 -14.75 0.49 5.96
CA GLY A 139 -15.10 1.69 5.20
C GLY A 139 -16.02 2.62 5.99
N PRO A 140 -16.25 3.84 5.49
CA PRO A 140 -17.05 4.85 6.18
C PRO A 140 -18.49 4.41 6.50
N GLU A 141 -19.04 3.52 5.67
CA GLU A 141 -20.39 2.98 5.82
C GLU A 141 -20.44 1.69 6.65
N ASP A 142 -19.26 1.12 6.97
CA ASP A 142 -19.17 -0.10 7.74
C ASP A 142 -19.24 0.19 9.24
N GLY A 143 -20.19 -0.41 9.93
CA GLY A 143 -20.27 -0.32 11.38
C GLY A 143 -19.06 -0.99 12.07
N ARG A 144 -18.79 -0.63 13.33
CA ARG A 144 -17.70 -1.22 14.14
C ARG A 144 -17.75 -2.75 14.22
N ASN A 145 -18.92 -3.34 13.99
CA ASN A 145 -19.20 -4.77 14.04
C ASN A 145 -19.59 -5.34 12.67
N ALA A 146 -19.09 -4.75 11.58
CA ALA A 146 -19.33 -5.27 10.25
C ALA A 146 -19.00 -6.78 10.18
N PRO A 147 -19.82 -7.60 9.52
CA PRO A 147 -19.57 -9.03 9.39
C PRO A 147 -18.26 -9.28 8.64
N GLU A 148 -17.63 -10.38 9.01
CA GLU A 148 -16.42 -10.83 8.31
C GLU A 148 -16.76 -11.21 6.86
N VAL A 149 -15.92 -10.78 5.93
CA VAL A 149 -16.01 -11.09 4.51
C VAL A 149 -14.89 -12.06 4.16
N LYS A 150 -15.24 -13.09 3.39
CA LYS A 150 -14.26 -14.05 2.85
C LYS A 150 -14.09 -13.84 1.35
N VAL A 151 -12.85 -13.86 0.91
CA VAL A 151 -12.48 -13.81 -0.51
C VAL A 151 -11.49 -14.92 -0.83
N ARG A 152 -11.56 -15.43 -2.04
CA ARG A 152 -10.63 -16.44 -2.55
C ARG A 152 -9.53 -15.78 -3.34
N ALA A 153 -8.32 -16.31 -3.26
CA ALA A 153 -7.18 -15.78 -4.03
C ALA A 153 -6.25 -16.92 -4.43
N HIS A 154 -5.72 -16.87 -5.66
CA HIS A 154 -4.66 -17.80 -6.05
C HIS A 154 -3.35 -17.47 -5.34
N MET A 155 -3.11 -16.20 -5.04
CA MET A 155 -1.94 -15.70 -4.33
C MET A 155 -2.33 -14.65 -3.29
N VAL A 156 -1.62 -14.63 -2.16
CA VAL A 156 -1.71 -13.58 -1.14
C VAL A 156 -0.35 -12.98 -0.90
N ILE A 157 -0.25 -11.66 -0.95
CA ILE A 157 0.97 -10.89 -0.70
C ILE A 157 0.76 -10.07 0.58
N GLY A 158 1.60 -10.26 1.59
CA GLY A 158 1.71 -9.39 2.76
C GLY A 158 2.72 -8.27 2.52
N ALA A 159 2.33 -6.98 2.75
CA ALA A 159 3.16 -5.80 2.46
C ALA A 159 3.13 -4.72 3.56
#